data_422a60c0ed15698b9d456629ea8439d4
#
_entry.id   422a60c0ed15698b9d456629ea8439d4
#
_cell.length_a   1.000
_cell.length_b   1.000
_cell.length_c   1.000
_cell.angle_alpha   90.00
_cell.angle_beta   90.00
_cell.angle_gamma   90.00
#
_symmetry.space_group_name_H-M   'P 1'
#
loop_
_entity.id
_entity.type
_entity.pdbx_description
1 polymer ?
#
loop_
_entity_poly.entity_id
_entity_poly.type
_entity_poly.pdbx_seq_one_letter_code
_entity_poly.pdbx_strand_id
1 'polypeptide(L)'
;MNVEDLSYLVTSSSTLVPVTASRHISSRRSDTSSPPPPPPMATVTLRNPLFFSTPFSLNSSTNHHHSILIHFPSKLKFSVSCASSSDHHRRPDYIPNHIPDPTYVRIFDTTLRDGEQSAGASMTTKQKLDVARQLAKLRVDIIEAGFPAASPADFEAVTLIAKEIGNAVDEDGYVPVICGLSRCNEKDIRTAWEAVKHAKRPRIHTFIATSAIHMEFKLKKTKEQVIEIARNMVKFARSLGCDDVEFSPEDAGRSEREFLYQILGEAIKAGATTLNIPDTVGINMPSQFGNLIADIKANTPGIDNVIISTHCQNDLGLSTANTIEGARAGARQLEVTINGIGERAGNASLEEVVMALKCGAHVLGNLRTGINSKHIYVTSKMVEEYSGLHLQPHKALVGANAFAHESGIHQDGMLKHKGTYEIISPEDIGLERAESDAGIVLGKLSGRHAVRKRLQELGYELKDGQFENLFLRFKQVAEQKKRVTDADLRALVSDEVFQAESIWTLSDLQVTCGTLGLSTATVKLIGIDNKEHVACSVGTGPVDSAYKAVDLIVKEPATLLEYSMNAVTEGIDAIATTRVVIRGDRNHTSTHASTGETYHRTFSGTGAGMDVVVSSVKAYVAAVNKMLSFKDT
;
A
#
# COMPACT_ATOMS: atom_id res chain seq x y z
N MET A 1 -26.33 -45.21 -24.48
CA MET A 1 -25.83 -45.63 -25.81
C MET A 1 -24.48 -44.95 -25.94
N ASN A 2 -23.48 -45.71 -25.60
CA ASN A 2 -22.16 -46.00 -26.21
C ASN A 2 -21.31 -44.76 -26.55
N VAL A 3 -20.22 -44.50 -25.87
CA VAL A 3 -18.90 -45.16 -25.65
C VAL A 3 -18.22 -45.49 -26.98
N GLU A 4 -17.07 -44.93 -27.20
CA GLU A 4 -15.79 -45.45 -27.68
C GLU A 4 -14.92 -44.32 -28.23
N ASP A 5 -13.82 -44.08 -27.54
CA ASP A 5 -12.40 -44.34 -27.79
C ASP A 5 -11.77 -43.65 -29.01
N LEU A 6 -10.69 -42.93 -28.72
CA LEU A 6 -9.42 -43.10 -29.44
C LEU A 6 -8.26 -42.34 -28.73
N SER A 7 -7.41 -43.15 -28.15
CA SER A 7 -6.03 -42.86 -27.71
C SER A 7 -5.10 -42.74 -28.92
N TYR A 8 -4.11 -41.85 -28.91
CA TYR A 8 -2.76 -42.01 -29.53
C TYR A 8 -1.76 -41.04 -28.88
N LEU A 9 -0.89 -41.55 -28.06
CA LEU A 9 0.56 -41.84 -28.27
C LEU A 9 1.49 -40.62 -28.26
N VAL A 10 2.20 -40.57 -27.17
CA VAL A 10 3.47 -39.87 -26.90
C VAL A 10 4.58 -40.48 -27.74
N THR A 11 5.37 -39.67 -28.43
CA THR A 11 6.77 -40.00 -28.72
C THR A 11 7.67 -38.78 -28.48
N SER A 12 8.61 -39.00 -27.59
CA SER A 12 9.80 -38.21 -27.29
C SER A 12 10.82 -38.27 -28.41
N SER A 13 11.49 -37.15 -28.71
CA SER A 13 12.89 -37.21 -29.15
C SER A 13 13.62 -35.94 -28.78
N SER A 14 14.56 -36.12 -27.87
CA SER A 14 15.63 -35.23 -27.47
C SER A 14 16.72 -35.22 -28.52
N THR A 15 17.16 -34.04 -28.94
CA THR A 15 18.49 -33.88 -29.57
C THR A 15 19.20 -32.69 -28.94
N LEU A 16 20.20 -33.02 -28.15
CA LEU A 16 21.27 -32.13 -27.66
C LEU A 16 22.26 -31.89 -28.79
N VAL A 17 22.59 -30.63 -29.04
CA VAL A 17 23.76 -30.24 -29.84
C VAL A 17 24.76 -29.53 -28.92
N PRO A 18 26.01 -29.95 -28.84
CA PRO A 18 27.02 -29.29 -28.02
C PRO A 18 27.67 -28.13 -28.77
N VAL A 19 27.76 -26.96 -28.14
CA VAL A 19 28.56 -25.83 -28.61
C VAL A 19 29.95 -25.94 -28.03
N THR A 20 30.92 -26.19 -28.89
CA THR A 20 32.36 -26.14 -28.61
C THR A 20 32.87 -24.70 -28.64
N ALA A 21 33.49 -24.28 -27.58
CA ALA A 21 34.24 -23.03 -27.48
C ALA A 21 35.66 -23.22 -28.04
N SER A 22 36.02 -22.48 -29.09
CA SER A 22 37.40 -22.32 -29.52
C SER A 22 37.97 -20.98 -29.05
N ARG A 23 38.99 -21.06 -28.22
CA ARG A 23 39.86 -19.93 -27.87
C ARG A 23 40.83 -19.67 -29.03
N HIS A 24 40.86 -18.43 -29.52
CA HIS A 24 42.05 -17.90 -30.21
C HIS A 24 42.67 -16.79 -29.36
N ILE A 25 43.86 -17.09 -28.89
CA ILE A 25 44.81 -16.14 -28.27
C ILE A 25 45.60 -15.50 -29.41
N SER A 26 45.57 -14.19 -29.55
CA SER A 26 46.60 -13.45 -30.25
C SER A 26 47.08 -12.29 -29.38
N SER A 27 48.33 -12.41 -29.03
CA SER A 27 49.16 -11.40 -28.34
C SER A 27 49.39 -10.18 -29.22
N ARG A 28 49.17 -8.97 -28.74
CA ARG A 28 49.92 -7.78 -29.13
C ARG A 28 50.04 -6.79 -27.96
N ARG A 29 51.27 -6.48 -27.76
CA ARG A 29 52.04 -5.48 -27.01
C ARG A 29 51.33 -4.27 -26.45
N SER A 30 51.72 -4.00 -25.21
CA SER A 30 51.70 -2.79 -24.40
C SER A 30 51.99 -1.49 -25.17
N ASP A 31 51.07 -0.51 -24.98
CA ASP A 31 51.44 0.90 -24.99
C ASP A 31 50.79 1.58 -23.78
N THR A 32 51.67 2.11 -22.96
CA THR A 32 51.38 2.89 -21.78
C THR A 32 51.12 4.34 -22.20
N SER A 33 49.90 4.82 -22.02
CA SER A 33 49.64 6.26 -21.95
C SER A 33 48.58 6.54 -20.86
N SER A 34 49.05 7.26 -19.85
CA SER A 34 48.30 7.76 -18.73
C SER A 34 47.20 8.74 -19.21
N PRO A 35 46.03 8.78 -18.55
CA PRO A 35 44.99 9.76 -18.85
C PRO A 35 45.39 11.16 -18.34
N PRO A 36 44.93 12.23 -19.00
CA PRO A 36 45.23 13.61 -18.60
C PRO A 36 44.50 13.98 -17.30
N PRO A 37 45.03 14.96 -16.54
CA PRO A 37 44.44 15.40 -15.30
C PRO A 37 43.13 16.17 -15.52
N PRO A 38 42.18 16.15 -14.55
CA PRO A 38 40.92 16.91 -14.65
C PRO A 38 41.17 18.41 -14.60
N PRO A 39 40.30 19.22 -15.22
CA PRO A 39 40.42 20.68 -15.18
C PRO A 39 40.10 21.23 -13.78
N PRO A 40 40.67 22.42 -13.42
CA PRO A 40 40.52 22.98 -12.11
C PRO A 40 39.07 23.45 -11.83
N MET A 41 38.58 23.16 -10.61
CA MET A 41 37.32 23.66 -10.11
C MET A 41 37.24 25.18 -10.13
N ALA A 42 36.27 25.72 -10.81
CA ALA A 42 35.92 27.14 -10.75
C ALA A 42 35.26 27.44 -9.40
N THR A 43 35.92 28.26 -8.59
CA THR A 43 35.38 28.80 -7.34
C THR A 43 34.32 29.86 -7.70
N VAL A 44 33.04 29.53 -7.47
CA VAL A 44 31.95 30.50 -7.59
C VAL A 44 31.89 31.29 -6.29
N THR A 45 32.33 32.55 -6.34
CA THR A 45 32.18 33.49 -5.24
C THR A 45 30.73 34.04 -5.27
N LEU A 46 29.91 33.64 -4.33
CA LEU A 46 28.60 34.24 -4.09
C LEU A 46 28.80 35.66 -3.52
N ARG A 47 28.49 36.67 -4.31
CA ARG A 47 28.33 38.06 -3.82
C ARG A 47 26.94 38.19 -3.22
N ASN A 48 26.88 38.42 -1.90
CA ASN A 48 25.67 38.91 -1.23
C ASN A 48 25.46 40.41 -1.55
N PRO A 49 24.26 40.86 -1.79
CA PRO A 49 23.96 42.29 -1.79
C PRO A 49 23.27 42.77 -0.50
N LEU A 50 23.83 43.85 0.01
CA LEU A 50 23.19 44.92 0.74
C LEU A 50 22.74 44.67 2.20
N PHE A 51 23.64 44.99 3.10
CA PHE A 51 23.32 45.54 4.42
C PHE A 51 23.40 47.08 4.37
N PHE A 52 22.30 47.74 4.70
CA PHE A 52 22.32 49.16 5.08
C PHE A 52 22.89 49.27 6.47
N SER A 53 24.04 49.92 6.60
CA SER A 53 24.65 50.33 7.86
C SER A 53 24.31 51.78 8.16
N THR A 54 23.64 52.02 9.28
CA THR A 54 23.66 53.32 9.95
C THR A 54 24.58 53.20 11.18
N PRO A 55 25.49 54.21 11.38
CA PRO A 55 26.40 54.14 12.51
C PRO A 55 25.75 54.71 13.76
N PHE A 56 25.71 53.94 14.85
CA PHE A 56 25.49 54.47 16.20
C PHE A 56 26.81 54.55 16.95
N SER A 57 27.15 55.79 17.39
CA SER A 57 28.31 56.05 18.22
C SER A 57 28.07 55.56 19.65
N LEU A 58 29.05 54.85 20.19
CA LEU A 58 29.13 54.47 21.61
C LEU A 58 29.73 55.65 22.39
N ASN A 59 28.97 56.20 23.33
CA ASN A 59 29.51 56.91 24.47
C ASN A 59 29.33 56.10 25.73
N SER A 60 30.42 55.86 26.37
CA SER A 60 30.57 55.15 27.66
C SER A 60 30.07 55.97 28.82
N SER A 61 29.24 55.41 29.68
CA SER A 61 29.46 55.34 31.14
C SER A 61 28.21 54.91 31.88
N THR A 62 28.50 54.17 32.96
CA THR A 62 27.70 53.84 34.17
C THR A 62 26.89 52.55 34.17
N ASN A 63 27.33 51.70 35.09
CA ASN A 63 26.72 50.48 35.62
C ASN A 63 25.24 50.64 35.99
N HIS A 64 24.38 49.78 35.40
CA HIS A 64 23.20 49.20 36.08
C HIS A 64 22.86 47.89 35.42
N HIS A 65 22.88 46.81 36.22
CA HIS A 65 22.36 45.52 35.85
C HIS A 65 20.85 45.63 35.60
N HIS A 66 20.44 45.66 34.35
CA HIS A 66 19.05 45.34 33.96
C HIS A 66 19.07 44.03 33.18
N SER A 67 18.56 42.99 33.83
CA SER A 67 18.20 41.72 33.18
C SER A 67 17.07 42.01 32.20
N ILE A 68 17.37 42.01 30.90
CA ILE A 68 16.35 42.03 29.86
C ILE A 68 15.76 40.63 29.80
N LEU A 69 14.61 40.43 30.43
CA LEU A 69 13.75 39.29 30.22
C LEU A 69 13.18 39.43 28.78
N ILE A 70 13.81 38.73 27.84
CA ILE A 70 13.20 38.51 26.52
C ILE A 70 12.00 37.58 26.73
N HIS A 71 10.82 38.17 26.78
CA HIS A 71 9.57 37.43 26.81
C HIS A 71 9.38 36.85 25.39
N PHE A 72 9.72 35.56 25.20
CA PHE A 72 9.26 34.80 24.07
C PHE A 72 7.74 34.59 24.22
N PRO A 73 6.92 34.98 23.24
CA PRO A 73 5.51 34.64 23.32
C PRO A 73 5.38 33.12 23.30
N SER A 74 5.01 32.57 24.45
CA SER A 74 4.69 31.18 24.63
C SER A 74 3.49 30.82 23.75
N LYS A 75 3.65 29.74 22.97
CA LYS A 75 2.62 28.99 22.28
C LYS A 75 2.20 29.50 20.89
N LEU A 76 3.08 29.39 19.92
CA LEU A 76 2.65 28.93 18.60
C LEU A 76 2.35 27.43 18.73
N LYS A 77 1.08 27.11 18.92
CA LYS A 77 0.58 25.75 18.75
C LYS A 77 0.61 25.44 17.26
N PHE A 78 1.67 24.83 16.75
CA PHE A 78 1.61 24.07 15.51
C PHE A 78 0.89 22.76 15.80
N SER A 79 -0.42 22.78 15.81
CA SER A 79 -1.21 21.57 15.62
C SER A 79 -1.50 21.49 14.11
N VAL A 80 -0.69 20.77 13.38
CA VAL A 80 -1.11 20.23 12.10
C VAL A 80 -1.98 19.02 12.44
N SER A 81 -3.20 19.26 12.91
CA SER A 81 -4.25 18.28 12.85
C SER A 81 -4.96 18.53 11.52
N CYS A 82 -5.15 17.49 10.74
CA CYS A 82 -6.23 17.50 9.76
C CYS A 82 -7.48 17.90 10.54
N ALA A 83 -7.92 19.14 10.38
CA ALA A 83 -9.08 19.63 11.12
C ALA A 83 -10.25 18.72 10.77
N SER A 84 -10.77 18.01 11.76
CA SER A 84 -12.05 17.33 11.70
C SER A 84 -13.15 18.40 11.72
N SER A 85 -13.21 19.22 10.65
CA SER A 85 -14.39 20.02 10.41
C SER A 85 -15.43 19.07 9.80
N SER A 86 -16.48 18.81 10.54
CA SER A 86 -17.71 18.15 10.10
C SER A 86 -18.49 18.94 9.03
N ASP A 87 -17.90 19.97 8.45
CA ASP A 87 -18.44 20.66 7.30
C ASP A 87 -18.10 19.86 6.05
N HIS A 88 -18.99 18.92 5.70
CA HIS A 88 -19.09 18.42 4.33
C HIS A 88 -19.46 19.61 3.45
N HIS A 89 -18.48 20.35 2.95
CA HIS A 89 -18.73 21.37 1.94
C HIS A 89 -19.42 20.68 0.76
N ARG A 90 -20.66 21.05 0.51
CA ARG A 90 -21.47 20.55 -0.60
C ARG A 90 -20.68 20.66 -1.89
N ARG A 91 -20.72 19.62 -2.73
CA ARG A 91 -20.16 19.67 -4.06
C ARG A 91 -20.86 20.77 -4.87
N PRO A 92 -20.14 21.59 -5.66
CA PRO A 92 -20.78 22.58 -6.52
C PRO A 92 -21.64 21.90 -7.59
N ASP A 93 -22.62 22.62 -8.11
CA ASP A 93 -23.44 22.12 -9.21
C ASP A 93 -22.54 21.80 -10.42
N TYR A 94 -22.79 20.68 -11.05
CA TYR A 94 -21.99 20.23 -12.17
C TYR A 94 -22.35 21.00 -13.44
N ILE A 95 -21.38 21.74 -13.97
CA ILE A 95 -21.43 22.40 -15.29
C ILE A 95 -20.23 21.86 -16.09
N PRO A 96 -20.41 21.26 -17.28
CA PRO A 96 -19.33 20.56 -17.99
C PRO A 96 -18.03 21.36 -18.13
N ASN A 97 -18.11 22.61 -18.53
CA ASN A 97 -16.99 23.47 -18.85
C ASN A 97 -16.66 24.56 -17.81
N HIS A 98 -17.30 24.50 -16.64
CA HIS A 98 -17.11 25.50 -15.58
C HIS A 98 -17.24 24.92 -14.18
N ILE A 99 -16.45 25.42 -13.24
CA ILE A 99 -16.57 25.11 -11.81
C ILE A 99 -16.83 26.42 -11.09
N PRO A 100 -18.02 26.61 -10.47
CA PRO A 100 -18.39 27.85 -9.80
C PRO A 100 -17.48 28.22 -8.63
N ASP A 101 -16.93 27.24 -7.93
CA ASP A 101 -15.98 27.42 -6.84
C ASP A 101 -14.55 27.21 -7.37
N PRO A 102 -13.70 28.24 -7.43
CA PRO A 102 -12.34 28.14 -7.96
C PRO A 102 -11.40 27.28 -7.10
N THR A 103 -11.78 26.99 -5.83
CA THR A 103 -11.01 26.12 -4.95
C THR A 103 -11.41 24.65 -5.09
N TYR A 104 -12.54 24.36 -5.74
CA TYR A 104 -12.99 23.00 -5.94
C TYR A 104 -12.23 22.31 -7.07
N VAL A 105 -11.77 21.09 -6.79
CA VAL A 105 -11.07 20.24 -7.75
C VAL A 105 -11.90 18.99 -7.96
N ARG A 106 -12.30 18.72 -9.20
CA ARG A 106 -12.99 17.49 -9.59
C ARG A 106 -12.04 16.31 -9.57
N ILE A 107 -12.49 15.19 -9.03
CA ILE A 107 -11.78 13.92 -9.11
C ILE A 107 -12.41 13.08 -10.22
N PHE A 108 -11.59 12.78 -11.22
CA PHE A 108 -11.90 11.88 -12.32
C PHE A 108 -11.22 10.53 -12.03
N ASP A 109 -12.01 9.52 -11.75
CA ASP A 109 -11.48 8.17 -11.51
C ASP A 109 -11.48 7.35 -12.80
N THR A 110 -10.32 6.87 -13.20
CA THR A 110 -10.11 6.01 -14.37
C THR A 110 -9.71 4.58 -14.00
N THR A 111 -10.02 4.13 -12.78
CA THR A 111 -9.74 2.76 -12.32
C THR A 111 -10.32 1.70 -13.25
N LEU A 112 -11.56 1.93 -13.74
CA LEU A 112 -12.29 0.99 -14.59
C LEU A 112 -11.93 1.07 -16.08
N ARG A 113 -11.00 1.99 -16.46
CA ARG A 113 -10.50 2.11 -17.82
C ARG A 113 -8.98 1.96 -17.85
N ASP A 114 -8.21 2.97 -17.40
CA ASP A 114 -6.74 2.93 -17.44
C ASP A 114 -6.18 2.01 -16.35
N GLY A 115 -6.82 1.99 -15.19
CA GLY A 115 -6.49 1.07 -14.12
C GLY A 115 -6.62 -0.39 -14.53
N GLU A 116 -7.73 -0.76 -15.16
CA GLU A 116 -7.99 -2.12 -15.65
C GLU A 116 -7.07 -2.55 -16.80
N GLN A 117 -6.46 -1.60 -17.52
CA GLN A 117 -5.48 -1.88 -18.57
C GLN A 117 -4.12 -2.33 -18.03
N SER A 118 -3.92 -2.26 -16.72
CA SER A 118 -2.76 -2.88 -16.07
C SER A 118 -2.67 -4.37 -16.37
N ALA A 119 -1.48 -4.86 -16.64
CA ALA A 119 -1.27 -6.27 -16.96
C ALA A 119 -1.77 -7.18 -15.83
N GLY A 120 -2.76 -8.02 -16.13
CA GLY A 120 -3.38 -8.96 -15.20
C GLY A 120 -4.53 -8.42 -14.34
N ALA A 121 -4.94 -7.15 -14.52
CA ALA A 121 -5.96 -6.49 -13.70
C ALA A 121 -7.40 -6.57 -14.26
N SER A 122 -7.66 -7.37 -15.29
CA SER A 122 -8.99 -7.45 -15.91
C SER A 122 -10.08 -7.85 -14.93
N MET A 123 -11.17 -7.07 -14.92
CA MET A 123 -12.34 -7.30 -14.08
C MET A 123 -13.54 -7.76 -14.91
N THR A 124 -14.40 -8.56 -14.30
CA THR A 124 -15.69 -8.93 -14.90
C THR A 124 -16.67 -7.76 -14.91
N THR A 125 -17.67 -7.77 -15.79
CA THR A 125 -18.76 -6.76 -15.83
C THR A 125 -19.39 -6.54 -14.44
N LYS A 126 -19.59 -7.60 -13.65
CA LYS A 126 -20.13 -7.51 -12.30
C LYS A 126 -19.18 -6.77 -11.34
N GLN A 127 -17.89 -7.12 -11.36
CA GLN A 127 -16.88 -6.47 -10.54
C GLN A 127 -16.74 -4.98 -10.89
N LYS A 128 -16.73 -4.65 -12.20
CA LYS A 128 -16.73 -3.24 -12.66
C LYS A 128 -17.93 -2.46 -12.11
N LEU A 129 -19.12 -3.06 -12.11
CA LEU A 129 -20.32 -2.43 -11.55
C LEU A 129 -20.22 -2.25 -10.03
N ASP A 130 -19.69 -3.24 -9.30
CA ASP A 130 -19.53 -3.15 -7.85
C ASP A 130 -18.49 -2.09 -7.48
N VAL A 131 -17.38 -1.98 -8.22
CA VAL A 131 -16.41 -0.88 -8.06
C VAL A 131 -17.05 0.46 -8.38
N ALA A 132 -17.83 0.58 -9.46
CA ALA A 132 -18.52 1.82 -9.80
C ALA A 132 -19.50 2.29 -8.70
N ARG A 133 -20.22 1.34 -8.07
CA ARG A 133 -21.07 1.62 -6.89
C ARG A 133 -20.25 2.16 -5.72
N GLN A 134 -19.08 1.58 -5.50
CA GLN A 134 -18.19 2.01 -4.42
C GLN A 134 -17.55 3.38 -4.72
N LEU A 135 -17.18 3.66 -5.97
CA LEU A 135 -16.69 4.98 -6.40
C LEU A 135 -17.76 6.07 -6.21
N ALA A 136 -19.03 5.74 -6.47
CA ALA A 136 -20.14 6.66 -6.20
C ALA A 136 -20.28 6.94 -4.68
N LYS A 137 -20.15 5.93 -3.80
CA LYS A 137 -20.13 6.11 -2.33
C LYS A 137 -18.91 6.91 -1.86
N LEU A 138 -17.76 6.71 -2.51
CA LEU A 138 -16.55 7.51 -2.30
C LEU A 138 -16.75 8.98 -2.76
N ARG A 139 -17.83 9.25 -3.51
CA ARG A 139 -18.22 10.57 -4.01
C ARG A 139 -17.27 11.11 -5.09
N VAL A 140 -16.79 10.23 -5.97
CA VAL A 140 -16.04 10.62 -7.16
C VAL A 140 -16.95 11.46 -8.07
N ASP A 141 -16.39 12.52 -8.67
CA ASP A 141 -17.16 13.41 -9.55
C ASP A 141 -17.43 12.80 -10.92
N ILE A 142 -16.41 12.12 -11.50
CA ILE A 142 -16.48 11.51 -12.82
C ILE A 142 -15.90 10.10 -12.74
N ILE A 143 -16.62 9.13 -13.28
CA ILE A 143 -16.20 7.72 -13.38
C ILE A 143 -15.98 7.40 -14.86
N GLU A 144 -14.73 7.17 -15.27
CA GLU A 144 -14.43 6.62 -16.59
C GLU A 144 -14.64 5.10 -16.55
N ALA A 145 -15.79 4.68 -17.05
CA ALA A 145 -16.31 3.33 -16.84
C ALA A 145 -15.66 2.26 -17.72
N GLY A 146 -14.93 2.66 -18.76
CA GLY A 146 -14.25 1.73 -19.67
C GLY A 146 -14.02 2.30 -21.07
N PHE A 147 -13.63 1.40 -21.98
CA PHE A 147 -13.44 1.67 -23.40
C PHE A 147 -14.45 0.87 -24.25
N PRO A 148 -15.66 1.39 -24.50
CA PRO A 148 -16.76 0.65 -25.11
C PRO A 148 -16.45 0.03 -26.48
N ALA A 149 -15.52 0.62 -27.24
CA ALA A 149 -15.11 0.09 -28.53
C ALA A 149 -14.06 -1.03 -28.46
N ALA A 150 -13.53 -1.33 -27.27
CA ALA A 150 -12.51 -2.38 -27.10
C ALA A 150 -13.12 -3.78 -27.24
N SER A 151 -14.27 -4.02 -26.62
CA SER A 151 -14.96 -5.32 -26.67
C SER A 151 -16.46 -5.20 -26.42
N PRO A 152 -17.26 -6.21 -26.81
CA PRO A 152 -18.69 -6.26 -26.44
C PRO A 152 -18.92 -6.27 -24.92
N ALA A 153 -18.04 -6.92 -24.15
CA ALA A 153 -18.12 -6.95 -22.68
C ALA A 153 -17.90 -5.56 -22.07
N ASP A 154 -16.93 -4.80 -22.57
CA ASP A 154 -16.71 -3.42 -22.15
C ASP A 154 -17.89 -2.51 -22.50
N PHE A 155 -18.45 -2.66 -23.71
CA PHE A 155 -19.66 -1.93 -24.10
C PHE A 155 -20.82 -2.23 -23.14
N GLU A 156 -21.05 -3.49 -22.80
CA GLU A 156 -22.08 -3.91 -21.86
C GLU A 156 -21.82 -3.33 -20.45
N ALA A 157 -20.60 -3.45 -19.94
CA ALA A 157 -20.23 -2.95 -18.63
C ALA A 157 -20.45 -1.44 -18.51
N VAL A 158 -19.96 -0.65 -19.47
CA VAL A 158 -20.15 0.81 -19.49
C VAL A 158 -21.63 1.17 -19.60
N THR A 159 -22.39 0.47 -20.44
CA THR A 159 -23.84 0.68 -20.59
C THR A 159 -24.58 0.40 -19.28
N LEU A 160 -24.23 -0.66 -18.57
CA LEU A 160 -24.83 -1.03 -17.28
C LEU A 160 -24.51 0.01 -16.20
N ILE A 161 -23.25 0.44 -16.11
CA ILE A 161 -22.82 1.50 -15.18
C ILE A 161 -23.55 2.81 -15.51
N ALA A 162 -23.67 3.17 -16.79
CA ALA A 162 -24.38 4.39 -17.20
C ALA A 162 -25.86 4.37 -16.80
N LYS A 163 -26.52 3.22 -16.91
CA LYS A 163 -27.94 3.05 -16.55
C LYS A 163 -28.16 3.05 -15.04
N GLU A 164 -27.30 2.39 -14.27
CA GLU A 164 -27.48 2.22 -12.84
C GLU A 164 -26.86 3.39 -12.06
N ILE A 165 -25.54 3.55 -12.17
CA ILE A 165 -24.80 4.54 -11.37
C ILE A 165 -24.98 5.96 -11.93
N GLY A 166 -25.02 6.11 -13.25
CA GLY A 166 -25.22 7.40 -13.91
C GLY A 166 -26.60 8.04 -13.67
N ASN A 167 -27.51 7.35 -12.98
CA ASN A 167 -28.83 7.85 -12.58
C ASN A 167 -29.06 7.78 -11.06
N ALA A 168 -28.14 7.19 -10.29
CA ALA A 168 -28.21 7.11 -8.85
C ALA A 168 -27.90 8.49 -8.23
N VAL A 169 -28.82 8.99 -7.42
CA VAL A 169 -28.68 10.26 -6.70
C VAL A 169 -28.14 9.95 -5.33
N ASP A 170 -27.05 10.58 -4.94
CA ASP A 170 -26.49 10.44 -3.58
C ASP A 170 -27.23 11.33 -2.56
N GLU A 171 -26.79 11.26 -1.29
CA GLU A 171 -27.39 11.99 -0.17
C GLU A 171 -27.39 13.52 -0.35
N ASP A 172 -26.42 14.06 -1.14
CA ASP A 172 -26.33 15.49 -1.44
C ASP A 172 -27.16 15.90 -2.67
N GLY A 173 -27.83 14.96 -3.33
CA GLY A 173 -28.56 15.18 -4.58
C GLY A 173 -27.65 15.19 -5.82
N TYR A 174 -26.40 14.73 -5.71
CA TYR A 174 -25.43 14.66 -6.79
C TYR A 174 -25.54 13.34 -7.54
N VAL A 175 -25.27 13.38 -8.85
CA VAL A 175 -25.13 12.19 -9.71
C VAL A 175 -23.75 12.25 -10.36
N PRO A 176 -22.94 11.18 -10.31
CA PRO A 176 -21.64 11.18 -10.96
C PRO A 176 -21.77 11.27 -12.49
N VAL A 177 -20.77 11.85 -13.12
CA VAL A 177 -20.63 11.81 -14.58
C VAL A 177 -20.11 10.42 -14.96
N ILE A 178 -20.73 9.81 -15.98
CA ILE A 178 -20.21 8.56 -16.55
C ILE A 178 -19.53 8.87 -17.87
N CYS A 179 -18.24 8.55 -17.92
CA CYS A 179 -17.38 8.80 -19.05
C CYS A 179 -17.03 7.50 -19.78
N GLY A 180 -16.95 7.56 -21.10
CA GLY A 180 -16.46 6.46 -21.94
C GLY A 180 -15.33 6.94 -22.83
N LEU A 181 -14.23 6.16 -22.86
CA LEU A 181 -13.08 6.45 -23.73
C LEU A 181 -13.38 6.11 -25.18
N SER A 182 -12.84 6.91 -26.10
CA SER A 182 -12.87 6.67 -27.54
C SER A 182 -11.60 7.19 -28.21
N ARG A 183 -11.09 6.48 -29.21
CA ARG A 183 -10.10 7.05 -30.13
C ARG A 183 -10.75 8.10 -31.02
N CYS A 184 -9.97 9.05 -31.53
CA CYS A 184 -10.44 10.05 -32.49
C CYS A 184 -10.83 9.44 -33.86
N ASN A 185 -11.90 8.65 -33.87
CA ASN A 185 -12.60 8.16 -35.07
C ASN A 185 -14.09 8.01 -34.81
N GLU A 186 -14.91 8.15 -35.86
CA GLU A 186 -16.37 8.17 -35.74
C GLU A 186 -16.96 6.89 -35.15
N LYS A 187 -16.40 5.72 -35.49
CA LYS A 187 -16.88 4.42 -35.00
C LYS A 187 -16.75 4.33 -33.48
N ASP A 188 -15.58 4.64 -32.94
CA ASP A 188 -15.32 4.55 -31.51
C ASP A 188 -16.15 5.57 -30.73
N ILE A 189 -16.22 6.83 -31.21
CA ILE A 189 -17.01 7.90 -30.59
C ILE A 189 -18.49 7.55 -30.56
N ARG A 190 -19.04 7.02 -31.68
CA ARG A 190 -20.43 6.56 -31.71
C ARG A 190 -20.67 5.41 -30.73
N THR A 191 -19.75 4.44 -30.67
CA THR A 191 -19.85 3.33 -29.73
C THR A 191 -19.80 3.81 -28.27
N ALA A 192 -18.92 4.75 -27.96
CA ALA A 192 -18.85 5.36 -26.62
C ALA A 192 -20.15 6.10 -26.28
N TRP A 193 -20.68 6.91 -27.22
CA TRP A 193 -21.96 7.61 -27.03
C TRP A 193 -23.11 6.63 -26.74
N GLU A 194 -23.26 5.59 -27.57
CA GLU A 194 -24.31 4.60 -27.38
C GLU A 194 -24.25 3.93 -25.99
N ALA A 195 -23.07 3.74 -25.42
CA ALA A 195 -22.90 3.18 -24.10
C ALA A 195 -23.24 4.19 -22.97
N VAL A 196 -22.76 5.44 -23.06
CA VAL A 196 -22.88 6.40 -21.95
C VAL A 196 -24.16 7.26 -21.97
N LYS A 197 -24.86 7.40 -23.11
CA LYS A 197 -26.06 8.27 -23.28
C LYS A 197 -27.19 7.98 -22.31
N HIS A 198 -27.17 6.83 -21.64
CA HIS A 198 -28.17 6.43 -20.66
C HIS A 198 -27.97 7.09 -19.28
N ALA A 199 -26.80 7.66 -19.03
CA ALA A 199 -26.53 8.39 -17.80
C ALA A 199 -27.16 9.80 -17.84
N LYS A 200 -27.50 10.34 -16.68
CA LYS A 200 -27.97 11.72 -16.54
C LYS A 200 -26.92 12.75 -16.96
N ARG A 201 -25.66 12.41 -16.80
CA ARG A 201 -24.49 13.23 -17.15
C ARG A 201 -23.49 12.37 -17.93
N PRO A 202 -23.74 12.16 -19.25
CA PRO A 202 -22.82 11.39 -20.09
C PRO A 202 -21.65 12.24 -20.54
N ARG A 203 -20.45 11.64 -20.60
CA ARG A 203 -19.25 12.27 -21.17
C ARG A 203 -18.59 11.33 -22.17
N ILE A 204 -18.09 11.90 -23.26
CA ILE A 204 -17.18 11.23 -24.19
C ILE A 204 -15.78 11.79 -23.95
N HIS A 205 -14.82 10.89 -23.67
CA HIS A 205 -13.41 11.19 -23.65
C HIS A 205 -12.77 10.72 -24.95
N THR A 206 -12.16 11.63 -25.70
CA THR A 206 -11.49 11.28 -26.96
C THR A 206 -10.07 11.82 -27.00
N PHE A 207 -9.17 11.09 -27.67
CA PHE A 207 -7.76 11.40 -27.66
C PHE A 207 -7.07 11.14 -29.00
N ILE A 208 -6.00 11.88 -29.27
CA ILE A 208 -5.05 11.62 -30.34
C ILE A 208 -3.65 12.05 -29.91
N ALA A 209 -2.63 11.30 -30.30
CA ALA A 209 -1.25 11.58 -29.91
C ALA A 209 -0.68 12.82 -30.61
N THR A 210 0.15 13.58 -29.89
CA THR A 210 0.67 14.89 -30.33
C THR A 210 2.19 15.00 -30.29
N SER A 211 2.91 14.06 -29.65
CA SER A 211 4.36 14.08 -29.67
C SER A 211 4.94 13.66 -31.03
N ALA A 212 6.09 14.21 -31.38
CA ALA A 212 6.77 13.92 -32.64
C ALA A 212 6.96 12.44 -32.87
N ILE A 213 7.40 11.70 -31.83
CA ILE A 213 7.63 10.25 -31.90
C ILE A 213 6.34 9.48 -32.20
N HIS A 214 5.21 9.87 -31.58
CA HIS A 214 3.93 9.21 -31.85
C HIS A 214 3.36 9.58 -33.23
N MET A 215 3.51 10.83 -33.66
CA MET A 215 3.05 11.24 -34.99
C MET A 215 3.82 10.54 -36.09
N GLU A 216 5.14 10.36 -35.93
CA GLU A 216 6.00 9.69 -36.90
C GLU A 216 5.78 8.18 -36.96
N PHE A 217 5.86 7.48 -35.82
CA PHE A 217 5.89 6.02 -35.78
C PHE A 217 4.52 5.37 -35.60
N LYS A 218 3.63 5.98 -34.79
CA LYS A 218 2.30 5.41 -34.45
C LYS A 218 1.23 5.87 -35.42
N LEU A 219 1.11 7.19 -35.66
CA LEU A 219 0.03 7.76 -36.44
C LEU A 219 0.36 7.89 -37.93
N LYS A 220 1.63 8.13 -38.27
CA LYS A 220 2.12 8.44 -39.62
C LYS A 220 1.34 9.62 -40.23
N LYS A 221 1.22 10.71 -39.46
CA LYS A 221 0.44 11.91 -39.80
C LYS A 221 1.23 13.20 -39.52
N THR A 222 0.92 14.24 -40.30
CA THR A 222 1.44 15.59 -40.04
C THR A 222 0.67 16.28 -38.91
N LYS A 223 1.21 17.36 -38.38
CA LYS A 223 0.56 18.21 -37.36
C LYS A 223 -0.80 18.70 -37.81
N GLU A 224 -0.90 19.18 -39.07
CA GLU A 224 -2.13 19.67 -39.68
C GLU A 224 -3.23 18.59 -39.73
N GLN A 225 -2.84 17.37 -40.14
CA GLN A 225 -3.76 16.23 -40.18
C GLN A 225 -4.25 15.86 -38.78
N VAL A 226 -3.37 15.90 -37.77
CA VAL A 226 -3.71 15.60 -36.38
C VAL A 226 -4.70 16.64 -35.84
N ILE A 227 -4.47 17.93 -36.12
CA ILE A 227 -5.40 19.03 -35.75
C ILE A 227 -6.75 18.84 -36.43
N GLU A 228 -6.76 18.54 -37.73
CA GLU A 228 -8.00 18.34 -38.47
C GLU A 228 -8.83 17.18 -37.90
N ILE A 229 -8.18 16.05 -37.59
CA ILE A 229 -8.83 14.91 -36.95
C ILE A 229 -9.40 15.31 -35.58
N ALA A 230 -8.61 15.93 -34.71
CA ALA A 230 -9.05 16.36 -33.39
C ALA A 230 -10.29 17.25 -33.47
N ARG A 231 -10.24 18.30 -34.32
CA ARG A 231 -11.35 19.23 -34.56
C ARG A 231 -12.61 18.51 -35.04
N ASN A 232 -12.47 17.66 -36.05
CA ASN A 232 -13.62 16.97 -36.66
C ASN A 232 -14.24 15.97 -35.70
N MET A 233 -13.44 15.23 -34.92
CA MET A 233 -13.93 14.21 -33.99
C MET A 233 -14.58 14.81 -32.74
N VAL A 234 -14.07 15.94 -32.22
CA VAL A 234 -14.76 16.68 -31.15
C VAL A 234 -16.11 17.23 -31.67
N LYS A 235 -16.15 17.83 -32.87
CA LYS A 235 -17.42 18.25 -33.50
C LYS A 235 -18.38 17.09 -33.70
N PHE A 236 -17.88 15.93 -34.12
CA PHE A 236 -18.68 14.74 -34.29
C PHE A 236 -19.29 14.27 -32.98
N ALA A 237 -18.51 14.19 -31.89
CA ALA A 237 -19.02 13.86 -30.56
C ALA A 237 -20.14 14.82 -30.13
N ARG A 238 -19.95 16.14 -30.33
CA ARG A 238 -20.98 17.17 -30.07
C ARG A 238 -22.24 16.95 -30.92
N SER A 239 -22.08 16.58 -32.19
CA SER A 239 -23.22 16.37 -33.12
C SER A 239 -24.11 15.17 -32.74
N LEU A 240 -23.61 14.23 -31.93
CA LEU A 240 -24.39 13.13 -31.39
C LEU A 240 -25.30 13.53 -30.23
N GLY A 241 -25.18 14.76 -29.72
CA GLY A 241 -25.91 15.29 -28.57
C GLY A 241 -25.15 15.17 -27.25
N CYS A 242 -23.84 14.89 -27.28
CA CYS A 242 -23.01 14.88 -26.09
C CYS A 242 -22.61 16.34 -25.72
N ASP A 243 -23.10 16.82 -24.59
CA ASP A 243 -22.81 18.18 -24.13
C ASP A 243 -21.50 18.29 -23.34
N ASP A 244 -20.90 17.16 -22.99
CA ASP A 244 -19.68 17.08 -22.22
C ASP A 244 -18.63 16.24 -22.96
N VAL A 245 -17.63 16.90 -23.55
CA VAL A 245 -16.57 16.25 -24.33
C VAL A 245 -15.21 16.59 -23.76
N GLU A 246 -14.48 15.57 -23.36
CA GLU A 246 -13.09 15.68 -22.92
C GLU A 246 -12.15 15.31 -24.06
N PHE A 247 -11.12 16.15 -24.25
CA PHE A 247 -10.10 15.92 -25.28
C PHE A 247 -8.72 15.82 -24.65
N SER A 248 -7.97 14.75 -25.02
CA SER A 248 -6.58 14.53 -24.59
C SER A 248 -5.60 14.54 -25.75
N PRO A 249 -4.61 15.46 -25.77
CA PRO A 249 -3.43 15.36 -26.64
C PRO A 249 -2.48 14.31 -26.04
N GLU A 250 -2.64 13.04 -26.41
CA GLU A 250 -1.81 11.95 -25.87
C GLU A 250 -0.31 12.28 -26.00
N ASP A 251 0.45 12.04 -24.92
CA ASP A 251 1.87 12.33 -24.79
C ASP A 251 2.20 13.83 -24.80
N ALA A 252 1.32 14.64 -24.18
CA ALA A 252 1.50 16.07 -24.06
C ALA A 252 2.82 16.46 -23.37
N GLY A 253 3.27 15.67 -22.40
CA GLY A 253 4.53 15.90 -21.69
C GLY A 253 5.77 15.96 -22.60
N ARG A 254 5.74 15.31 -23.77
CA ARG A 254 6.82 15.31 -24.76
C ARG A 254 6.47 16.04 -26.05
N SER A 255 5.30 16.70 -26.10
CA SER A 255 4.85 17.43 -27.27
C SER A 255 5.42 18.84 -27.32
N GLU A 256 5.55 19.39 -28.53
CA GLU A 256 5.97 20.77 -28.75
C GLU A 256 4.88 21.75 -28.24
N ARG A 257 5.27 22.77 -27.51
CA ARG A 257 4.37 23.70 -26.80
C ARG A 257 3.41 24.42 -27.74
N GLU A 258 3.95 25.03 -28.80
CA GLU A 258 3.17 25.78 -29.79
C GLU A 258 2.13 24.89 -30.48
N PHE A 259 2.50 23.65 -30.76
CA PHE A 259 1.56 22.69 -31.34
C PHE A 259 0.45 22.30 -30.35
N LEU A 260 0.78 22.14 -29.04
CA LEU A 260 -0.24 21.92 -28.02
C LEU A 260 -1.22 23.10 -27.94
N TYR A 261 -0.74 24.35 -27.91
CA TYR A 261 -1.64 25.52 -27.84
C TYR A 261 -2.58 25.55 -29.04
N GLN A 262 -2.08 25.21 -30.22
CA GLN A 262 -2.86 25.23 -31.46
C GLN A 262 -3.94 24.12 -31.45
N ILE A 263 -3.59 22.89 -31.18
CA ILE A 263 -4.55 21.76 -31.21
C ILE A 263 -5.59 21.89 -30.09
N LEU A 264 -5.21 22.32 -28.90
CA LEU A 264 -6.11 22.56 -27.78
C LEU A 264 -7.09 23.71 -28.10
N GLY A 265 -6.61 24.82 -28.69
CA GLY A 265 -7.47 25.92 -29.15
C GLY A 265 -8.47 25.48 -30.21
N GLU A 266 -8.09 24.60 -31.13
CA GLU A 266 -9.00 24.03 -32.12
C GLU A 266 -10.01 23.02 -31.53
N ALA A 267 -9.61 22.24 -30.52
CA ALA A 267 -10.52 21.39 -29.76
C ALA A 267 -11.57 22.20 -28.99
N ILE A 268 -11.16 23.31 -28.35
CA ILE A 268 -12.09 24.27 -27.69
C ILE A 268 -13.11 24.79 -28.68
N LYS A 269 -12.66 25.33 -29.83
CA LYS A 269 -13.53 25.84 -30.90
C LYS A 269 -14.49 24.78 -31.45
N ALA A 270 -14.07 23.52 -31.41
CA ALA A 270 -14.89 22.37 -31.82
C ALA A 270 -15.94 21.98 -30.79
N GLY A 271 -15.84 22.46 -29.54
CA GLY A 271 -16.79 22.23 -28.46
C GLY A 271 -16.32 21.30 -27.34
N ALA A 272 -15.01 21.11 -27.16
CA ALA A 272 -14.47 20.44 -25.98
C ALA A 272 -14.79 21.25 -24.73
N THR A 273 -15.17 20.58 -23.66
CA THR A 273 -15.50 21.16 -22.34
C THR A 273 -14.38 21.00 -21.34
N THR A 274 -13.55 19.97 -21.52
CA THR A 274 -12.39 19.66 -20.68
C THR A 274 -11.20 19.31 -21.57
N LEU A 275 -10.03 19.82 -21.21
CA LEU A 275 -8.76 19.51 -21.85
C LEU A 275 -7.90 18.74 -20.83
N ASN A 276 -7.71 17.48 -21.07
CA ASN A 276 -6.86 16.65 -20.21
C ASN A 276 -5.43 16.63 -20.75
N ILE A 277 -4.46 16.89 -19.90
CA ILE A 277 -3.05 17.02 -20.27
C ILE A 277 -2.28 15.82 -19.70
N PRO A 278 -1.96 14.80 -20.53
CA PRO A 278 -1.31 13.59 -20.05
C PRO A 278 0.21 13.66 -20.08
N ASP A 279 0.82 13.32 -18.93
CA ASP A 279 2.20 12.83 -18.84
C ASP A 279 2.22 11.32 -19.06
N THR A 280 2.02 10.93 -20.32
CA THR A 280 1.70 9.54 -20.73
C THR A 280 2.80 8.52 -20.39
N VAL A 281 4.05 8.96 -20.30
CA VAL A 281 5.20 8.10 -19.99
C VAL A 281 5.86 8.46 -18.66
N GLY A 282 5.24 9.30 -17.85
CA GLY A 282 5.69 9.66 -16.51
C GLY A 282 7.10 10.26 -16.46
N ILE A 283 7.47 11.04 -17.48
CA ILE A 283 8.84 11.56 -17.62
C ILE A 283 9.06 12.93 -16.99
N ASN A 284 7.99 13.70 -16.80
CA ASN A 284 8.10 15.06 -16.31
C ASN A 284 8.46 15.10 -14.82
N MET A 285 9.33 16.06 -14.47
CA MET A 285 9.51 16.45 -13.07
C MET A 285 8.32 17.33 -12.64
N PRO A 286 7.97 17.38 -11.33
CA PRO A 286 6.80 18.15 -10.87
C PRO A 286 6.79 19.60 -11.34
N SER A 287 7.91 20.31 -11.22
CA SER A 287 8.02 21.69 -11.70
C SER A 287 7.86 21.82 -13.21
N GLN A 288 8.34 20.84 -13.99
CA GLN A 288 8.18 20.83 -15.45
C GLN A 288 6.73 20.63 -15.84
N PHE A 289 6.03 19.72 -15.16
CA PHE A 289 4.62 19.46 -15.40
C PHE A 289 3.74 20.67 -14.98
N GLY A 290 4.01 21.24 -13.81
CA GLY A 290 3.36 22.48 -13.40
C GLY A 290 3.55 23.63 -14.39
N ASN A 291 4.78 23.82 -14.90
CA ASN A 291 5.06 24.81 -15.95
C ASN A 291 4.32 24.49 -17.25
N LEU A 292 4.19 23.21 -17.64
CA LEU A 292 3.39 22.80 -18.79
C LEU A 292 1.93 23.27 -18.66
N ILE A 293 1.31 23.02 -17.49
CA ILE A 293 -0.07 23.45 -17.23
C ILE A 293 -0.19 24.97 -17.24
N ALA A 294 0.74 25.68 -16.61
CA ALA A 294 0.76 27.15 -16.58
C ALA A 294 0.93 27.75 -18.00
N ASP A 295 1.83 27.18 -18.80
CA ASP A 295 2.06 27.63 -20.19
C ASP A 295 0.82 27.38 -21.06
N ILE A 296 0.18 26.22 -20.96
CA ILE A 296 -1.07 25.92 -21.67
C ILE A 296 -2.15 26.93 -21.27
N LYS A 297 -2.28 27.20 -19.97
CA LYS A 297 -3.25 28.16 -19.45
C LYS A 297 -2.99 29.60 -19.96
N ALA A 298 -1.74 29.96 -20.13
CA ALA A 298 -1.37 31.31 -20.57
C ALA A 298 -1.50 31.52 -22.10
N ASN A 299 -1.30 30.47 -22.91
CA ASN A 299 -1.09 30.62 -24.35
C ASN A 299 -2.16 29.92 -25.21
N THR A 300 -3.09 29.15 -24.64
CA THR A 300 -4.11 28.46 -25.43
C THR A 300 -5.33 29.36 -25.67
N PRO A 301 -5.71 29.65 -26.92
CA PRO A 301 -6.88 30.46 -27.20
C PRO A 301 -8.19 29.83 -26.70
N GLY A 302 -8.95 30.59 -25.90
CA GLY A 302 -10.26 30.15 -25.37
C GLY A 302 -10.21 29.29 -24.11
N ILE A 303 -9.04 29.15 -23.48
CA ILE A 303 -8.80 28.30 -22.32
C ILE A 303 -9.69 28.62 -21.13
N ASP A 304 -10.09 29.85 -20.93
CA ASP A 304 -10.96 30.30 -19.83
C ASP A 304 -12.40 29.73 -19.90
N ASN A 305 -12.78 29.16 -21.05
CA ASN A 305 -14.10 28.58 -21.28
C ASN A 305 -14.16 27.09 -21.05
N VAL A 306 -13.08 26.47 -20.59
CA VAL A 306 -12.96 25.02 -20.39
C VAL A 306 -12.21 24.69 -19.12
N ILE A 307 -12.28 23.44 -18.70
CA ILE A 307 -11.54 22.93 -17.54
C ILE A 307 -10.24 22.29 -18.03
N ILE A 308 -9.14 22.57 -17.33
CA ILE A 308 -7.88 21.85 -17.51
C ILE A 308 -7.88 20.65 -16.54
N SER A 309 -7.62 19.48 -17.09
CA SER A 309 -7.41 18.22 -16.37
C SER A 309 -5.96 17.76 -16.44
N THR A 310 -5.53 16.94 -15.49
CA THR A 310 -4.21 16.29 -15.50
C THR A 310 -4.36 14.78 -15.49
N HIS A 311 -3.47 14.09 -16.20
CA HIS A 311 -3.32 12.64 -16.16
C HIS A 311 -1.82 12.32 -16.10
N CYS A 312 -1.36 11.66 -15.03
CA CYS A 312 0.07 11.43 -14.81
C CYS A 312 0.36 9.95 -14.58
N GLN A 313 1.21 9.36 -15.44
CA GLN A 313 1.76 8.02 -15.26
C GLN A 313 2.93 8.03 -14.26
N ASN A 314 3.20 6.89 -13.63
CA ASN A 314 4.05 6.79 -12.45
C ASN A 314 5.41 6.13 -12.71
N ASP A 315 5.91 6.17 -13.94
CA ASP A 315 7.14 5.47 -14.35
C ASP A 315 8.37 5.88 -13.53
N LEU A 316 8.45 7.12 -13.09
CA LEU A 316 9.50 7.63 -12.21
C LEU A 316 9.06 7.77 -10.73
N GLY A 317 7.86 7.30 -10.35
CA GLY A 317 7.33 7.46 -9.00
C GLY A 317 6.88 8.88 -8.66
N LEU A 318 6.56 9.71 -9.67
CA LEU A 318 6.24 11.14 -9.50
C LEU A 318 4.80 11.51 -9.85
N SER A 319 3.95 10.56 -10.21
CA SER A 319 2.60 10.84 -10.70
C SER A 319 1.76 11.66 -9.74
N THR A 320 1.73 11.28 -8.45
CA THR A 320 1.01 12.04 -7.40
C THR A 320 1.55 13.46 -7.26
N ALA A 321 2.88 13.63 -7.26
CA ALA A 321 3.50 14.95 -7.15
C ALA A 321 3.22 15.82 -8.40
N ASN A 322 3.28 15.24 -9.61
CA ASN A 322 2.96 15.92 -10.85
C ASN A 322 1.50 16.36 -10.88
N THR A 323 0.58 15.52 -10.47
CA THR A 323 -0.86 15.81 -10.40
C THR A 323 -1.16 16.97 -9.45
N ILE A 324 -0.55 16.98 -8.25
CA ILE A 324 -0.71 18.07 -7.27
C ILE A 324 -0.11 19.36 -7.79
N GLU A 325 1.05 19.32 -8.45
CA GLU A 325 1.68 20.49 -9.03
C GLU A 325 0.87 21.04 -10.21
N GLY A 326 0.25 20.17 -11.00
CA GLY A 326 -0.71 20.56 -12.04
C GLY A 326 -1.94 21.29 -11.46
N ALA A 327 -2.48 20.81 -10.34
CA ALA A 327 -3.57 21.48 -9.63
C ALA A 327 -3.15 22.86 -9.12
N ARG A 328 -1.93 22.98 -8.56
CA ARG A 328 -1.35 24.26 -8.12
C ARG A 328 -1.17 25.23 -9.28
N ALA A 329 -0.80 24.73 -10.46
CA ALA A 329 -0.63 25.53 -11.67
C ALA A 329 -1.95 25.94 -12.35
N GLY A 330 -3.09 25.38 -11.91
CA GLY A 330 -4.41 25.83 -12.37
C GLY A 330 -5.32 24.75 -12.96
N ALA A 331 -4.91 23.48 -13.01
CA ALA A 331 -5.84 22.40 -13.32
C ALA A 331 -6.92 22.29 -12.24
N ARG A 332 -8.15 21.94 -12.65
CA ARG A 332 -9.31 21.83 -11.76
C ARG A 332 -10.06 20.50 -11.93
N GLN A 333 -9.52 19.59 -12.71
CA GLN A 333 -9.86 18.17 -12.75
C GLN A 333 -8.57 17.37 -12.65
N LEU A 334 -8.57 16.28 -11.88
CA LEU A 334 -7.43 15.39 -11.72
C LEU A 334 -7.86 13.97 -12.03
N GLU A 335 -7.23 13.34 -13.02
CA GLU A 335 -7.40 11.93 -13.33
C GLU A 335 -6.51 11.10 -12.45
N VAL A 336 -7.11 10.13 -11.78
CA VAL A 336 -6.47 9.29 -10.79
C VAL A 336 -7.05 7.87 -10.85
N THR A 337 -6.39 6.93 -10.22
CA THR A 337 -6.91 5.57 -10.02
C THR A 337 -6.82 5.16 -8.55
N ILE A 338 -7.72 4.32 -8.12
CA ILE A 338 -7.60 3.65 -6.81
C ILE A 338 -6.32 2.83 -6.80
N ASN A 339 -5.56 2.93 -5.71
CA ASN A 339 -4.27 2.27 -5.52
C ASN A 339 -3.17 2.68 -6.52
N GLY A 340 -3.46 3.63 -7.40
CA GLY A 340 -2.54 4.02 -8.45
C GLY A 340 -2.34 2.95 -9.53
N ILE A 341 -3.27 1.99 -9.68
CA ILE A 341 -3.16 0.95 -10.71
C ILE A 341 -3.22 1.55 -12.12
N GLY A 342 -2.62 0.89 -13.11
CA GLY A 342 -2.60 1.33 -14.49
C GLY A 342 -1.45 0.74 -15.30
N GLU A 343 -1.32 1.18 -16.53
CA GLU A 343 -0.27 0.74 -17.43
C GLU A 343 1.13 0.91 -16.81
N ARG A 344 2.02 -0.03 -17.03
CA ARG A 344 3.43 -0.06 -16.58
C ARG A 344 3.58 0.10 -15.07
N ALA A 345 3.96 1.32 -14.58
CA ALA A 345 4.11 1.61 -13.17
C ALA A 345 2.85 2.23 -12.53
N GLY A 346 1.77 2.37 -13.30
CA GLY A 346 0.48 2.86 -12.84
C GLY A 346 0.30 4.37 -12.97
N ASN A 347 -0.76 4.88 -12.35
CA ASN A 347 -1.24 6.25 -12.39
C ASN A 347 -1.01 6.99 -11.07
N ALA A 348 -1.38 8.25 -11.03
CA ALA A 348 -1.55 8.98 -9.78
C ALA A 348 -2.62 8.30 -8.92
N SER A 349 -2.29 8.07 -7.66
CA SER A 349 -3.13 7.34 -6.70
C SER A 349 -4.20 8.26 -6.12
N LEU A 350 -5.49 7.90 -6.22
CA LEU A 350 -6.62 8.70 -5.73
C LEU A 350 -6.44 9.06 -4.26
N GLU A 351 -6.17 8.06 -3.43
CA GLU A 351 -6.02 8.21 -1.99
C GLU A 351 -4.90 9.18 -1.63
N GLU A 352 -3.77 9.11 -2.34
CA GLU A 352 -2.62 9.98 -2.09
C GLU A 352 -2.92 11.43 -2.50
N VAL A 353 -3.49 11.63 -3.70
CA VAL A 353 -3.83 12.97 -4.22
C VAL A 353 -4.86 13.65 -3.33
N VAL A 354 -5.94 12.94 -2.98
CA VAL A 354 -7.03 13.48 -2.16
C VAL A 354 -6.55 13.85 -0.76
N MET A 355 -5.79 12.96 -0.11
CA MET A 355 -5.30 13.23 1.24
C MET A 355 -4.20 14.28 1.26
N ALA A 356 -3.37 14.36 0.23
CA ALA A 356 -2.39 15.46 0.08
C ALA A 356 -3.09 16.82 -0.08
N LEU A 357 -4.16 16.92 -0.87
CA LEU A 357 -4.95 18.14 -0.97
C LEU A 357 -5.61 18.51 0.36
N LYS A 358 -6.17 17.52 1.08
CA LYS A 358 -6.81 17.72 2.39
C LYS A 358 -5.82 18.21 3.45
N CYS A 359 -4.66 17.55 3.58
CA CYS A 359 -3.65 17.89 4.59
C CYS A 359 -2.84 19.14 4.22
N GLY A 360 -2.57 19.33 2.92
CA GLY A 360 -1.80 20.43 2.38
C GLY A 360 -2.61 21.67 1.98
N ALA A 361 -3.90 21.75 2.30
CA ALA A 361 -4.79 22.81 1.83
C ALA A 361 -4.22 24.22 2.05
N HIS A 362 -3.58 24.46 3.21
CA HIS A 362 -3.02 25.77 3.57
C HIS A 362 -1.86 26.24 2.68
N VAL A 363 -1.13 25.31 2.02
CA VAL A 363 -0.05 25.64 1.07
C VAL A 363 -0.48 25.50 -0.40
N LEU A 364 -1.63 24.85 -0.63
CA LEU A 364 -2.18 24.58 -1.96
C LEU A 364 -3.35 25.52 -2.34
N GLY A 365 -3.44 26.70 -1.70
CA GLY A 365 -4.47 27.70 -2.01
C GLY A 365 -5.89 27.26 -1.61
N ASN A 366 -6.00 26.43 -0.55
CA ASN A 366 -7.25 25.86 -0.04
C ASN A 366 -8.00 25.01 -1.08
N LEU A 367 -7.28 24.36 -1.99
CA LEU A 367 -7.87 23.42 -2.93
C LEU A 367 -8.55 22.28 -2.15
N ARG A 368 -9.74 21.89 -2.59
CA ARG A 368 -10.57 20.89 -1.94
C ARG A 368 -11.28 19.99 -2.93
N THR A 369 -11.63 18.79 -2.52
CA THR A 369 -12.40 17.83 -3.30
C THR A 369 -13.73 17.49 -2.61
N GLY A 370 -14.63 16.82 -3.32
CA GLY A 370 -15.88 16.29 -2.77
C GLY A 370 -15.76 14.87 -2.20
N ILE A 371 -14.58 14.29 -2.20
CA ILE A 371 -14.35 12.90 -1.83
C ILE A 371 -14.68 12.65 -0.36
N ASN A 372 -15.47 11.61 -0.09
CA ASN A 372 -15.67 11.08 1.24
C ASN A 372 -14.51 10.14 1.61
N SER A 373 -13.49 10.71 2.23
CA SER A 373 -12.26 9.99 2.54
C SER A 373 -12.45 8.74 3.41
N LYS A 374 -13.55 8.65 4.18
CA LYS A 374 -13.88 7.47 5.01
C LYS A 374 -14.20 6.20 4.19
N HIS A 375 -14.35 6.32 2.89
CA HIS A 375 -14.52 5.17 2.00
C HIS A 375 -13.22 4.76 1.28
N ILE A 376 -12.10 5.46 1.48
CA ILE A 376 -10.83 5.19 0.80
C ILE A 376 -10.36 3.76 1.07
N TYR A 377 -10.27 3.36 2.34
CA TYR A 377 -9.70 2.06 2.70
C TYR A 377 -10.51 0.88 2.14
N VAL A 378 -11.84 0.91 2.29
CA VAL A 378 -12.71 -0.16 1.77
C VAL A 378 -12.68 -0.22 0.23
N THR A 379 -12.60 0.94 -0.45
CA THR A 379 -12.48 1.00 -1.90
C THR A 379 -11.15 0.43 -2.37
N SER A 380 -10.06 0.81 -1.70
CA SER A 380 -8.71 0.29 -1.97
C SER A 380 -8.67 -1.24 -1.87
N LYS A 381 -9.25 -1.81 -0.81
CA LYS A 381 -9.30 -3.27 -0.61
C LYS A 381 -10.16 -3.98 -1.65
N MET A 382 -11.30 -3.41 -2.03
CA MET A 382 -12.14 -3.96 -3.10
C MET A 382 -11.39 -4.02 -4.44
N VAL A 383 -10.68 -2.94 -4.81
CA VAL A 383 -9.90 -2.91 -6.05
C VAL A 383 -8.69 -3.85 -5.99
N GLU A 384 -8.01 -3.96 -4.85
CA GLU A 384 -6.94 -4.94 -4.62
C GLU A 384 -7.43 -6.38 -4.87
N GLU A 385 -8.59 -6.73 -4.30
CA GLU A 385 -9.20 -8.06 -4.44
C GLU A 385 -9.64 -8.34 -5.89
N TYR A 386 -10.33 -7.40 -6.53
CA TYR A 386 -10.91 -7.62 -7.86
C TYR A 386 -9.89 -7.54 -8.98
N SER A 387 -8.88 -6.68 -8.87
CA SER A 387 -7.79 -6.61 -9.84
C SER A 387 -6.73 -7.70 -9.67
N GLY A 388 -6.65 -8.32 -8.47
CA GLY A 388 -5.58 -9.26 -8.11
C GLY A 388 -4.20 -8.62 -7.95
N LEU A 389 -4.10 -7.29 -8.01
CA LEU A 389 -2.86 -6.54 -7.81
C LEU A 389 -2.66 -6.21 -6.34
N HIS A 390 -1.85 -7.02 -5.64
CA HIS A 390 -1.59 -6.85 -4.22
C HIS A 390 -0.82 -5.57 -3.91
N LEU A 391 -1.29 -4.87 -2.88
CA LEU A 391 -0.62 -3.68 -2.38
C LEU A 391 0.68 -3.99 -1.65
N GLN A 392 1.69 -3.20 -1.90
CA GLN A 392 2.90 -3.25 -1.09
C GLN A 392 2.57 -2.84 0.35
N PRO A 393 3.13 -3.54 1.37
CA PRO A 393 2.82 -3.21 2.77
C PRO A 393 3.09 -1.76 3.16
N HIS A 394 4.06 -1.11 2.52
CA HIS A 394 4.42 0.30 2.77
C HIS A 394 3.76 1.29 1.79
N LYS A 395 2.76 0.87 1.01
CA LYS A 395 1.96 1.79 0.19
C LYS A 395 1.37 2.89 1.08
N ALA A 396 1.54 4.13 0.68
CA ALA A 396 1.02 5.26 1.43
C ALA A 396 -0.49 5.10 1.72
N LEU A 397 -0.92 5.46 2.92
CA LEU A 397 -2.30 5.46 3.41
C LEU A 397 -2.95 4.07 3.54
N VAL A 398 -2.90 3.20 2.54
CA VAL A 398 -3.71 1.97 2.47
C VAL A 398 -2.91 0.69 2.64
N GLY A 399 -1.59 0.77 2.64
CA GLY A 399 -0.71 -0.37 2.90
C GLY A 399 -0.79 -0.87 4.34
N ALA A 400 -0.53 -2.15 4.56
CA ALA A 400 -0.63 -2.78 5.88
C ALA A 400 0.27 -2.13 6.96
N ASN A 401 1.37 -1.51 6.54
CA ASN A 401 2.31 -0.83 7.45
C ASN A 401 2.10 0.68 7.53
N ALA A 402 1.14 1.25 6.79
CA ALA A 402 0.98 2.71 6.69
C ALA A 402 0.80 3.40 8.07
N PHE A 403 0.21 2.68 9.02
CA PHE A 403 -0.02 3.16 10.40
C PHE A 403 0.61 2.21 11.45
N ALA A 404 1.63 1.46 11.10
CA ALA A 404 2.30 0.52 12.00
C ALA A 404 3.64 1.10 12.49
N HIS A 405 3.92 0.93 13.77
CA HIS A 405 5.15 1.41 14.41
C HIS A 405 5.88 0.27 15.11
N GLU A 406 7.10 -0.06 14.67
CA GLU A 406 7.95 -1.07 15.31
C GLU A 406 9.17 -0.42 16.02
N SER A 407 9.65 0.72 15.53
CA SER A 407 10.77 1.44 16.15
C SER A 407 10.43 1.89 17.58
N GLY A 408 11.29 1.58 18.55
CA GLY A 408 11.08 1.94 19.95
C GLY A 408 10.92 3.45 20.18
N ILE A 409 11.61 4.30 19.39
CA ILE A 409 11.49 5.76 19.46
C ILE A 409 10.09 6.20 18.98
N HIS A 410 9.62 5.63 17.86
CA HIS A 410 8.29 5.95 17.36
C HIS A 410 7.20 5.45 18.32
N GLN A 411 7.34 4.21 18.83
CA GLN A 411 6.40 3.65 19.80
C GLN A 411 6.29 4.51 21.06
N ASP A 412 7.41 4.97 21.60
CA ASP A 412 7.41 5.86 22.78
C ASP A 412 6.74 7.22 22.48
N GLY A 413 6.97 7.77 21.29
CA GLY A 413 6.30 8.99 20.84
C GLY A 413 4.79 8.80 20.71
N MET A 414 4.35 7.74 20.04
CA MET A 414 2.94 7.40 19.84
C MET A 414 2.19 7.18 21.16
N LEU A 415 2.82 6.51 22.13
CA LEU A 415 2.25 6.27 23.46
C LEU A 415 2.06 7.56 24.26
N LYS A 416 2.90 8.57 24.03
CA LYS A 416 2.80 9.89 24.65
C LYS A 416 1.75 10.77 23.97
N HIS A 417 1.74 10.78 22.64
CA HIS A 417 0.79 11.55 21.85
C HIS A 417 0.82 11.07 20.38
N LYS A 418 -0.33 10.61 19.83
CA LYS A 418 -0.42 10.08 18.47
C LYS A 418 0.11 11.05 17.41
N GLY A 419 -0.18 12.34 17.52
CA GLY A 419 0.31 13.38 16.60
C GLY A 419 1.82 13.59 16.55
N THR A 420 2.64 12.81 17.31
CA THR A 420 4.11 12.84 17.19
C THR A 420 4.58 12.20 15.89
N TYR A 421 3.83 11.22 15.35
CA TYR A 421 4.17 10.49 14.14
C TYR A 421 2.96 10.24 13.20
N GLU A 422 1.74 10.57 13.59
CA GLU A 422 0.55 10.50 12.74
C GLU A 422 0.10 11.90 12.35
N ILE A 423 0.17 12.23 11.06
CA ILE A 423 -0.41 13.44 10.46
C ILE A 423 -1.85 13.21 9.99
N ILE A 424 -2.22 11.95 9.79
CA ILE A 424 -3.52 11.44 9.35
C ILE A 424 -3.84 10.28 10.28
N SER A 425 -5.08 10.23 10.79
CA SER A 425 -5.53 9.07 11.56
C SER A 425 -6.06 7.97 10.62
N PRO A 426 -6.01 6.68 11.02
CA PRO A 426 -6.63 5.59 10.26
C PRO A 426 -8.11 5.84 9.96
N GLU A 427 -8.82 6.42 10.93
CA GLU A 427 -10.25 6.74 10.85
C GLU A 427 -10.54 7.80 9.76
N ASP A 428 -9.56 8.66 9.41
CA ASP A 428 -9.70 9.66 8.32
C ASP A 428 -9.90 9.01 6.95
N ILE A 429 -9.41 7.79 6.78
CA ILE A 429 -9.56 7.00 5.55
C ILE A 429 -10.55 5.83 5.69
N GLY A 430 -11.22 5.71 6.84
CA GLY A 430 -12.18 4.64 7.13
C GLY A 430 -11.57 3.31 7.55
N LEU A 431 -10.33 3.32 8.03
CA LEU A 431 -9.70 2.16 8.67
C LEU A 431 -10.04 2.17 10.16
N GLU A 432 -10.94 1.29 10.57
CA GLU A 432 -11.30 1.13 11.98
C GLU A 432 -10.19 0.41 12.75
N ARG A 433 -9.78 0.99 13.86
CA ARG A 433 -8.89 0.37 14.85
C ARG A 433 -9.59 0.31 16.20
N ALA A 434 -9.32 -0.75 16.97
CA ALA A 434 -9.68 -0.74 18.39
C ALA A 434 -8.98 0.43 19.10
N GLU A 435 -9.65 1.10 20.03
CA GLU A 435 -9.07 2.25 20.76
C GLU A 435 -7.75 1.90 21.47
N SER A 436 -7.58 0.63 21.88
CA SER A 436 -6.36 0.08 22.46
C SER A 436 -5.25 -0.18 21.45
N ASP A 437 -5.53 -0.17 20.12
CA ASP A 437 -4.54 -0.45 19.10
C ASP A 437 -3.86 0.85 18.64
N ALA A 438 -2.74 1.17 19.25
CA ALA A 438 -1.89 2.30 18.84
C ALA A 438 -1.04 2.01 17.58
N GLY A 439 -1.32 0.93 16.84
CA GLY A 439 -0.50 0.50 15.70
C GLY A 439 0.90 0.01 16.09
N ILE A 440 1.07 -0.39 17.34
CA ILE A 440 2.36 -0.85 17.85
C ILE A 440 2.54 -2.32 17.47
N VAL A 441 3.52 -2.58 16.61
CA VAL A 441 3.96 -3.93 16.25
C VAL A 441 5.20 -4.27 17.08
N LEU A 442 5.11 -5.34 17.87
CA LEU A 442 6.25 -5.77 18.69
C LEU A 442 7.22 -6.62 17.87
N GLY A 443 8.50 -6.26 17.94
CA GLY A 443 9.58 -6.90 17.21
C GLY A 443 10.95 -6.53 17.74
N LYS A 444 12.00 -6.82 16.98
CA LYS A 444 13.40 -6.60 17.36
C LYS A 444 13.70 -5.17 17.81
N LEU A 445 13.06 -4.18 17.19
CA LEU A 445 13.31 -2.75 17.46
C LEU A 445 12.45 -2.17 18.58
N SER A 446 11.48 -2.92 19.13
CA SER A 446 10.58 -2.45 20.18
C SER A 446 11.34 -2.12 21.47
N GLY A 447 10.96 -0.98 22.07
CA GLY A 447 11.51 -0.49 23.35
C GLY A 447 10.80 -1.06 24.58
N ARG A 448 11.39 -0.84 25.78
CA ARG A 448 10.82 -1.28 27.06
C ARG A 448 9.41 -0.76 27.32
N HIS A 449 9.15 0.50 26.99
CA HIS A 449 7.85 1.12 27.21
C HIS A 449 6.73 0.44 26.43
N ALA A 450 6.96 0.12 25.16
CA ALA A 450 5.97 -0.55 24.33
C ALA A 450 5.66 -1.98 24.83
N VAL A 451 6.70 -2.74 25.21
CA VAL A 451 6.52 -4.10 25.76
C VAL A 451 5.79 -4.05 27.10
N ARG A 452 6.17 -3.13 28.00
CA ARG A 452 5.52 -2.96 29.30
C ARG A 452 4.05 -2.57 29.14
N LYS A 453 3.75 -1.63 28.24
CA LYS A 453 2.39 -1.18 27.94
C LYS A 453 1.54 -2.35 27.42
N ARG A 454 2.08 -3.14 26.46
CA ARG A 454 1.34 -4.29 25.92
C ARG A 454 1.09 -5.35 26.97
N LEU A 455 2.05 -5.60 27.89
CA LEU A 455 1.84 -6.51 29.01
C LEU A 455 0.74 -6.02 29.94
N GLN A 456 0.68 -4.71 30.25
CA GLN A 456 -0.40 -4.12 31.06
C GLN A 456 -1.76 -4.26 30.36
N GLU A 457 -1.84 -4.04 29.06
CA GLU A 457 -3.06 -4.27 28.26
C GLU A 457 -3.50 -5.73 28.27
N LEU A 458 -2.54 -6.66 28.37
CA LEU A 458 -2.82 -8.09 28.53
C LEU A 458 -3.11 -8.51 29.99
N GLY A 459 -3.13 -7.54 30.93
CA GLY A 459 -3.44 -7.77 32.34
C GLY A 459 -2.28 -8.21 33.21
N TYR A 460 -1.02 -8.05 32.74
CA TYR A 460 0.15 -8.45 33.52
C TYR A 460 0.84 -7.22 34.13
N GLU A 461 0.98 -7.23 35.47
CA GLU A 461 1.81 -6.30 36.22
C GLU A 461 3.04 -7.02 36.77
N LEU A 462 4.22 -6.67 36.25
CA LEU A 462 5.49 -7.27 36.63
C LEU A 462 6.32 -6.27 37.44
N LYS A 463 7.00 -6.76 38.50
CA LYS A 463 8.01 -5.98 39.22
C LYS A 463 9.20 -5.67 38.31
N ASP A 464 9.92 -4.59 38.55
CA ASP A 464 11.00 -4.12 37.65
C ASP A 464 12.04 -5.21 37.34
N GLY A 465 12.50 -5.99 38.34
CA GLY A 465 13.44 -7.08 38.09
C GLY A 465 12.89 -8.19 37.19
N GLN A 466 11.63 -8.59 37.36
CA GLN A 466 10.96 -9.59 36.52
C GLN A 466 10.77 -9.03 35.10
N PHE A 467 10.42 -7.77 34.98
CA PHE A 467 10.27 -7.14 33.67
C PHE A 467 11.61 -7.06 32.91
N GLU A 468 12.73 -6.73 33.55
CA GLU A 468 14.04 -6.67 32.87
C GLU A 468 14.45 -8.06 32.34
N ASN A 469 14.27 -9.12 33.14
CA ASN A 469 14.55 -10.48 32.69
C ASN A 469 13.63 -10.87 31.51
N LEU A 470 12.34 -10.60 31.62
CA LEU A 470 11.38 -10.84 30.52
C LEU A 470 11.79 -10.05 29.27
N PHE A 471 12.19 -8.79 29.40
CA PHE A 471 12.60 -7.97 28.27
C PHE A 471 13.85 -8.50 27.57
N LEU A 472 14.83 -9.01 28.30
CA LEU A 472 15.99 -9.69 27.70
C LEU A 472 15.57 -10.91 26.87
N ARG A 473 14.68 -11.74 27.41
CA ARG A 473 14.14 -12.91 26.70
C ARG A 473 13.26 -12.51 25.51
N PHE A 474 12.45 -11.46 25.67
CA PHE A 474 11.70 -10.87 24.56
C PHE A 474 12.63 -10.50 23.40
N LYS A 475 13.78 -9.87 23.67
CA LYS A 475 14.75 -9.52 22.62
C LYS A 475 15.29 -10.76 21.90
N GLN A 476 15.61 -11.83 22.64
CA GLN A 476 16.05 -13.09 22.03
C GLN A 476 14.99 -13.71 21.11
N VAL A 477 13.72 -13.71 21.54
CA VAL A 477 12.61 -14.19 20.70
C VAL A 477 12.41 -13.29 19.48
N ALA A 478 12.46 -11.98 19.66
CA ALA A 478 12.30 -10.99 18.59
C ALA A 478 13.45 -10.98 17.57
N GLU A 479 14.63 -11.52 17.90
CA GLU A 479 15.72 -11.76 16.93
C GLU A 479 15.44 -12.95 16.02
N GLN A 480 14.66 -13.90 16.50
CA GLN A 480 14.32 -15.14 15.77
C GLN A 480 12.99 -15.03 15.00
N LYS A 481 12.10 -14.12 15.43
CA LYS A 481 10.78 -13.89 14.84
C LYS A 481 10.68 -12.51 14.22
N LYS A 482 10.06 -12.40 13.04
CA LYS A 482 9.77 -11.09 12.43
C LYS A 482 8.76 -10.26 13.23
N ARG A 483 7.87 -10.92 13.97
CA ARG A 483 6.84 -10.28 14.80
C ARG A 483 6.60 -11.10 16.06
N VAL A 484 6.57 -10.44 17.22
CA VAL A 484 6.22 -11.05 18.49
C VAL A 484 4.73 -10.85 18.75
N THR A 485 4.02 -11.96 18.99
CA THR A 485 2.56 -11.98 19.22
C THR A 485 2.23 -11.86 20.70
N ASP A 486 0.95 -11.63 21.01
CA ASP A 486 0.46 -11.66 22.40
C ASP A 486 0.62 -13.04 23.05
N ALA A 487 0.48 -14.11 22.25
CA ALA A 487 0.73 -15.46 22.72
C ALA A 487 2.19 -15.65 23.14
N ASP A 488 3.14 -15.06 22.40
CA ASP A 488 4.55 -15.07 22.78
C ASP A 488 4.81 -14.32 24.09
N LEU A 489 4.19 -13.13 24.25
CA LEU A 489 4.32 -12.36 25.50
C LEU A 489 3.77 -13.14 26.69
N ARG A 490 2.60 -13.75 26.55
CA ARG A 490 2.00 -14.60 27.60
C ARG A 490 2.90 -15.77 27.97
N ALA A 491 3.50 -16.42 26.98
CA ALA A 491 4.44 -17.51 27.19
C ALA A 491 5.71 -17.01 27.93
N LEU A 492 6.26 -15.84 27.53
CA LEU A 492 7.40 -15.23 28.20
C LEU A 492 7.10 -14.87 29.65
N VAL A 493 5.89 -14.36 29.95
CA VAL A 493 5.46 -14.09 31.34
C VAL A 493 5.40 -15.38 32.14
N SER A 494 4.79 -16.44 31.56
CA SER A 494 4.72 -17.75 32.22
C SER A 494 6.10 -18.30 32.54
N ASP A 495 7.05 -18.14 31.63
CA ASP A 495 8.44 -18.57 31.80
C ASP A 495 9.18 -17.80 32.91
N GLU A 496 8.89 -16.51 33.08
CA GLU A 496 9.56 -15.68 34.09
C GLU A 496 8.96 -15.86 35.49
N VAL A 497 7.63 -16.08 35.56
CA VAL A 497 6.93 -16.24 36.83
C VAL A 497 7.09 -17.66 37.40
N PHE A 498 7.28 -18.64 36.51
CA PHE A 498 7.37 -20.05 36.90
C PHE A 498 8.72 -20.65 36.51
N GLN A 499 9.63 -20.81 37.47
CA GLN A 499 10.76 -21.75 37.35
C GLN A 499 10.21 -23.17 37.58
N ALA A 500 9.96 -23.88 36.47
CA ALA A 500 9.40 -25.24 36.55
C ALA A 500 10.45 -26.22 37.08
N GLU A 501 10.07 -26.99 38.10
CA GLU A 501 10.77 -28.24 38.41
C GLU A 501 10.59 -29.24 37.26
N SER A 502 11.64 -29.96 36.87
CA SER A 502 11.56 -31.00 35.84
C SER A 502 10.78 -32.20 36.36
N ILE A 503 9.46 -32.22 36.15
CA ILE A 503 8.60 -33.33 36.53
C ILE A 503 8.84 -34.53 35.62
N TRP A 504 9.05 -34.25 34.31
CA TRP A 504 9.34 -35.25 33.30
C TRP A 504 10.63 -34.92 32.54
N THR A 505 11.46 -35.94 32.30
CA THR A 505 12.69 -35.80 31.48
C THR A 505 12.64 -36.81 30.36
N LEU A 506 12.92 -36.40 29.13
CA LEU A 506 13.04 -37.28 27.96
C LEU A 506 14.29 -38.16 28.11
N SER A 507 14.10 -39.47 28.18
CA SER A 507 15.17 -40.47 28.24
C SER A 507 15.50 -41.02 26.86
N ASP A 508 14.48 -41.48 26.12
CA ASP A 508 14.67 -42.11 24.80
C ASP A 508 13.47 -41.87 23.89
N LEU A 509 13.73 -41.87 22.59
CA LEU A 509 12.74 -41.64 21.55
C LEU A 509 13.08 -42.49 20.32
N GLN A 510 12.14 -43.32 19.89
CA GLN A 510 12.22 -44.03 18.63
C GLN A 510 11.02 -43.64 17.75
N VAL A 511 11.27 -43.27 16.49
CA VAL A 511 10.22 -42.90 15.52
C VAL A 511 10.42 -43.66 14.23
N THR A 512 9.33 -44.23 13.72
CA THR A 512 9.27 -44.85 12.40
C THR A 512 8.25 -44.11 11.56
N CYS A 513 8.67 -43.57 10.41
CA CYS A 513 7.81 -42.87 9.47
C CYS A 513 8.15 -43.23 8.02
N GLY A 514 7.17 -43.10 7.13
CA GLY A 514 7.32 -43.38 5.71
C GLY A 514 6.09 -42.94 4.93
N THR A 515 6.20 -42.91 3.62
CA THR A 515 5.14 -42.41 2.73
C THR A 515 3.95 -43.37 2.57
N LEU A 516 4.13 -44.66 2.90
CA LEU A 516 3.13 -45.71 2.72
C LEU A 516 2.59 -46.27 4.05
N GLY A 517 3.00 -45.74 5.20
CA GLY A 517 2.60 -46.24 6.51
C GLY A 517 2.26 -45.12 7.49
N LEU A 518 1.59 -45.53 8.58
CA LEU A 518 1.33 -44.64 9.70
C LEU A 518 2.64 -44.31 10.42
N SER A 519 2.85 -43.03 10.76
CA SER A 519 3.95 -42.62 11.61
C SER A 519 3.73 -43.14 13.03
N THR A 520 4.72 -43.85 13.59
CA THR A 520 4.69 -44.39 14.95
C THR A 520 5.85 -43.86 15.76
N ALA A 521 5.61 -43.53 17.03
CA ALA A 521 6.64 -43.11 17.97
C ALA A 521 6.52 -43.86 19.28
N THR A 522 7.67 -44.32 19.81
CA THR A 522 7.82 -44.82 21.17
C THR A 522 8.64 -43.82 21.97
N VAL A 523 8.08 -43.30 23.04
CA VAL A 523 8.70 -42.30 23.91
C VAL A 523 8.93 -42.92 25.29
N LYS A 524 10.13 -42.70 25.86
CA LYS A 524 10.48 -43.04 27.23
C LYS A 524 10.72 -41.72 28.00
N LEU A 525 9.91 -41.48 29.04
CA LEU A 525 10.11 -40.39 30.00
C LEU A 525 10.51 -40.94 31.36
N ILE A 526 11.35 -40.17 32.07
CA ILE A 526 11.67 -40.41 33.49
C ILE A 526 10.89 -39.40 34.31
N GLY A 527 10.07 -39.89 35.24
CA GLY A 527 9.33 -39.06 36.18
C GLY A 527 10.20 -38.56 37.35
N ILE A 528 9.66 -37.60 38.14
CA ILE A 528 10.31 -37.07 39.35
C ILE A 528 10.64 -38.17 40.39
N ASP A 529 9.95 -39.32 40.34
CA ASP A 529 10.20 -40.51 41.18
C ASP A 529 11.31 -41.41 40.62
N ASN A 530 12.04 -40.98 39.63
CA ASN A 530 13.07 -41.73 38.88
C ASN A 530 12.57 -43.01 38.22
N LYS A 531 11.25 -43.21 38.03
CA LYS A 531 10.71 -44.32 37.27
C LYS A 531 10.63 -44.02 35.79
N GLU A 532 10.89 -45.05 35.00
CA GLU A 532 10.73 -45.01 33.56
C GLU A 532 9.28 -45.28 33.14
N HIS A 533 8.76 -44.44 32.29
CA HIS A 533 7.45 -44.56 31.67
C HIS A 533 7.59 -44.63 30.16
N VAL A 534 7.00 -45.65 29.55
CA VAL A 534 7.09 -45.87 28.10
C VAL A 534 5.69 -45.90 27.51
N ALA A 535 5.49 -45.18 26.43
CA ALA A 535 4.27 -45.25 25.64
C ALA A 535 4.59 -45.21 24.13
N CYS A 536 3.70 -45.84 23.36
CA CYS A 536 3.77 -45.83 21.90
C CYS A 536 2.46 -45.26 21.34
N SER A 537 2.57 -44.44 20.32
CA SER A 537 1.40 -43.84 19.65
C SER A 537 1.60 -43.74 18.16
N VAL A 538 0.49 -43.55 17.45
CA VAL A 538 0.39 -43.37 15.99
C VAL A 538 -0.07 -41.95 15.71
N GLY A 539 0.50 -41.35 14.69
CA GLY A 539 0.16 -39.97 14.30
C GLY A 539 0.18 -39.74 12.80
N THR A 540 -0.18 -38.51 12.42
CA THR A 540 -0.15 -38.03 11.02
C THR A 540 1.26 -37.74 10.52
N GLY A 541 2.24 -37.67 11.45
CA GLY A 541 3.64 -37.46 11.17
C GLY A 541 4.51 -37.77 12.37
N PRO A 542 5.86 -37.72 12.24
CA PRO A 542 6.80 -38.10 13.26
C PRO A 542 6.67 -37.31 14.57
N VAL A 543 6.42 -36.01 14.49
CA VAL A 543 6.24 -35.14 15.66
C VAL A 543 4.89 -35.37 16.33
N ASP A 544 3.81 -35.51 15.55
CA ASP A 544 2.45 -35.75 16.06
C ASP A 544 2.38 -37.12 16.81
N SER A 545 2.99 -38.16 16.23
CA SER A 545 3.04 -39.47 16.90
C SER A 545 3.82 -39.45 18.24
N ALA A 546 4.92 -38.66 18.25
CA ALA A 546 5.74 -38.51 19.47
C ALA A 546 5.01 -37.69 20.55
N TYR A 547 4.34 -36.60 20.19
CA TYR A 547 3.56 -35.79 21.14
C TYR A 547 2.41 -36.60 21.75
N LYS A 548 1.67 -37.35 20.93
CA LYS A 548 0.63 -38.25 21.41
C LYS A 548 1.16 -39.35 22.37
N ALA A 549 2.39 -39.82 22.12
CA ALA A 549 3.02 -40.75 23.04
C ALA A 549 3.39 -40.10 24.39
N VAL A 550 3.85 -38.84 24.37
CA VAL A 550 4.06 -38.04 25.59
C VAL A 550 2.75 -37.86 26.34
N ASP A 551 1.66 -37.51 25.65
CA ASP A 551 0.34 -37.29 26.27
C ASP A 551 -0.21 -38.53 26.95
N LEU A 552 0.07 -39.73 26.40
CA LEU A 552 -0.30 -41.00 27.01
C LEU A 552 0.44 -41.25 28.34
N ILE A 553 1.67 -40.75 28.48
CA ILE A 553 2.45 -40.84 29.72
C ILE A 553 1.98 -39.82 30.73
N VAL A 554 1.89 -38.54 30.28
CA VAL A 554 1.61 -37.40 31.15
C VAL A 554 0.16 -37.38 31.61
N LYS A 555 -0.78 -37.77 30.75
CA LYS A 555 -2.24 -37.88 31.01
C LYS A 555 -2.92 -36.53 31.33
N GLU A 556 -2.28 -35.44 30.97
CA GLU A 556 -2.87 -34.10 31.13
C GLU A 556 -3.06 -33.49 29.74
N PRO A 557 -4.30 -33.17 29.35
CA PRO A 557 -4.57 -32.68 28.00
C PRO A 557 -4.03 -31.28 27.80
N ALA A 558 -3.35 -31.06 26.68
CA ALA A 558 -2.84 -29.76 26.27
C ALA A 558 -3.09 -29.54 24.77
N THR A 559 -3.50 -28.33 24.40
CA THR A 559 -3.67 -27.92 23.02
C THR A 559 -2.40 -27.22 22.53
N LEU A 560 -1.78 -27.71 21.45
CA LEU A 560 -0.66 -27.06 20.79
C LEU A 560 -1.16 -25.82 20.05
N LEU A 561 -0.64 -24.63 20.39
CA LEU A 561 -1.00 -23.35 19.76
C LEU A 561 0.02 -22.91 18.72
N GLU A 562 1.31 -23.15 18.98
CA GLU A 562 2.39 -22.76 18.10
C GLU A 562 3.48 -23.82 18.09
N TYR A 563 4.00 -24.06 16.89
CA TYR A 563 5.17 -24.88 16.64
C TYR A 563 6.09 -24.15 15.68
N SER A 564 7.32 -23.87 16.10
CA SER A 564 8.34 -23.23 15.26
C SER A 564 9.68 -23.93 15.41
N MET A 565 10.40 -24.06 14.29
CA MET A 565 11.70 -24.70 14.25
C MET A 565 12.66 -23.87 13.41
N ASN A 566 13.86 -23.66 13.92
CA ASN A 566 14.94 -22.94 13.24
C ASN A 566 16.22 -23.78 13.27
N ALA A 567 16.93 -23.85 12.14
CA ALA A 567 18.30 -24.34 12.12
C ALA A 567 19.23 -23.25 12.65
N VAL A 568 20.07 -23.58 13.62
CA VAL A 568 20.99 -22.60 14.25
C VAL A 568 22.37 -22.63 13.60
N THR A 569 22.72 -23.75 12.95
CA THR A 569 24.00 -23.94 12.25
C THR A 569 23.76 -24.40 10.82
N GLU A 570 24.75 -24.22 9.94
CA GLU A 570 24.69 -24.68 8.55
C GLU A 570 25.23 -26.13 8.43
N GLY A 571 24.72 -26.86 7.43
CA GLY A 571 25.20 -28.19 7.08
C GLY A 571 24.28 -29.31 7.50
N ILE A 572 24.74 -30.54 7.23
CA ILE A 572 23.97 -31.79 7.50
C ILE A 572 23.83 -32.06 9.00
N ASP A 573 24.76 -31.55 9.81
CA ASP A 573 24.82 -31.67 11.26
C ASP A 573 24.22 -30.44 11.97
N ALA A 574 23.39 -29.70 11.26
CA ALA A 574 22.74 -28.47 11.79
C ALA A 574 21.95 -28.80 13.08
N ILE A 575 22.18 -27.99 14.11
CA ILE A 575 21.39 -28.06 15.34
C ILE A 575 20.05 -27.35 15.08
N ALA A 576 18.96 -28.12 15.18
CA ALA A 576 17.62 -27.57 15.17
C ALA A 576 17.22 -27.12 16.57
N THR A 577 16.71 -25.90 16.69
CA THR A 577 16.04 -25.43 17.89
C THR A 577 14.54 -25.36 17.60
N THR A 578 13.78 -26.09 18.40
CA THR A 578 12.31 -26.09 18.34
C THR A 578 11.77 -25.31 19.52
N ARG A 579 10.75 -24.47 19.25
CA ARG A 579 9.93 -23.83 20.25
C ARG A 579 8.49 -24.24 20.06
N VAL A 580 7.82 -24.54 21.17
CA VAL A 580 6.39 -24.84 21.20
C VAL A 580 5.68 -23.94 22.20
N VAL A 581 4.42 -23.62 21.91
CA VAL A 581 3.50 -22.98 22.86
C VAL A 581 2.26 -23.85 22.97
N ILE A 582 1.93 -24.23 24.21
CA ILE A 582 0.76 -25.04 24.53
C ILE A 582 -0.20 -24.28 25.44
N ARG A 583 -1.45 -24.69 25.42
CA ARG A 583 -2.50 -24.25 26.34
C ARG A 583 -3.02 -25.45 27.09
N GLY A 584 -3.10 -25.36 28.42
CA GLY A 584 -3.74 -26.38 29.23
C GLY A 584 -5.27 -26.33 29.07
N ASP A 585 -5.88 -27.50 28.96
CA ASP A 585 -7.34 -27.58 28.71
C ASP A 585 -8.15 -27.62 30.03
N ARG A 586 -7.52 -27.92 31.16
CA ARG A 586 -8.17 -28.01 32.48
C ARG A 586 -7.41 -27.16 33.52
N ASN A 587 -8.15 -26.41 34.34
CA ASN A 587 -7.67 -25.71 35.55
C ASN A 587 -6.43 -24.79 35.40
N HIS A 588 -6.06 -24.39 34.18
CA HIS A 588 -4.93 -23.50 33.91
C HIS A 588 -5.44 -22.12 33.47
N THR A 589 -6.27 -21.54 34.33
CA THR A 589 -6.84 -20.22 34.06
C THR A 589 -6.22 -19.14 34.96
N SER A 590 -6.26 -17.92 34.50
CA SER A 590 -5.92 -16.74 35.31
C SER A 590 -6.97 -15.65 35.08
N THR A 591 -7.17 -14.83 36.09
CA THR A 591 -8.10 -13.71 36.01
C THR A 591 -7.35 -12.46 35.58
N HIS A 592 -7.90 -11.73 34.62
CA HIS A 592 -7.35 -10.47 34.17
C HIS A 592 -7.43 -9.42 35.27
N ALA A 593 -6.31 -8.83 35.66
CA ALA A 593 -6.24 -7.97 36.83
C ALA A 593 -7.13 -6.71 36.76
N SER A 594 -7.39 -6.19 35.55
CA SER A 594 -8.22 -4.98 35.37
C SER A 594 -9.65 -5.24 34.91
N THR A 595 -9.93 -6.32 34.16
CA THR A 595 -11.27 -6.63 33.66
C THR A 595 -12.01 -7.68 34.44
N GLY A 596 -11.31 -8.50 35.25
CA GLY A 596 -11.89 -9.61 35.99
C GLY A 596 -12.23 -10.82 35.09
N GLU A 597 -11.91 -10.79 33.80
CA GLU A 597 -12.18 -11.88 32.87
C GLU A 597 -11.19 -13.04 33.08
N THR A 598 -11.70 -14.26 32.98
CA THR A 598 -10.89 -15.47 33.10
C THR A 598 -10.37 -15.90 31.73
N TYR A 599 -9.07 -16.14 31.59
CA TYR A 599 -8.45 -16.62 30.38
C TYR A 599 -7.57 -17.85 30.63
N HIS A 600 -7.44 -18.71 29.62
CA HIS A 600 -6.55 -19.88 29.68
C HIS A 600 -5.09 -19.45 29.51
N ARG A 601 -4.23 -19.96 30.40
CA ARG A 601 -2.78 -19.72 30.32
C ARG A 601 -2.12 -20.53 29.21
N THR A 602 -1.05 -19.94 28.66
CA THR A 602 -0.18 -20.59 27.67
C THR A 602 1.20 -20.81 28.27
N PHE A 603 1.83 -21.93 27.90
CA PHE A 603 3.14 -22.34 28.39
C PHE A 603 4.05 -22.58 27.19
N SER A 604 5.28 -22.08 27.24
CA SER A 604 6.25 -22.30 26.17
C SER A 604 7.37 -23.25 26.60
N GLY A 605 7.85 -24.04 25.66
CA GLY A 605 9.03 -24.86 25.84
C GLY A 605 9.97 -24.75 24.66
N THR A 606 11.26 -24.87 24.91
CA THR A 606 12.30 -24.92 23.89
C THR A 606 13.14 -26.18 24.03
N GLY A 607 13.53 -26.74 22.89
CA GLY A 607 14.42 -27.89 22.81
C GLY A 607 15.41 -27.75 21.68
N ALA A 608 16.64 -28.22 21.88
CA ALA A 608 17.67 -28.20 20.86
C ALA A 608 18.21 -29.64 20.65
N GLY A 609 18.55 -29.95 19.40
CA GLY A 609 19.12 -31.23 19.02
C GLY A 609 19.45 -31.30 17.54
N MET A 610 20.31 -32.22 17.13
CA MET A 610 20.60 -32.51 15.72
C MET A 610 19.41 -33.20 15.03
N ASP A 611 18.61 -33.95 15.77
CA ASP A 611 17.37 -34.56 15.27
C ASP A 611 16.19 -33.65 15.56
N VAL A 612 15.42 -33.34 14.51
CA VAL A 612 14.27 -32.39 14.57
C VAL A 612 13.12 -32.94 15.43
N VAL A 613 12.94 -34.28 15.49
CA VAL A 613 11.89 -34.88 16.30
C VAL A 613 12.30 -34.86 17.76
N VAL A 614 13.57 -35.18 18.06
CA VAL A 614 14.13 -35.09 19.41
C VAL A 614 14.06 -33.67 19.97
N SER A 615 14.44 -32.67 19.16
CA SER A 615 14.35 -31.26 19.57
C SER A 615 12.90 -30.85 19.83
N SER A 616 11.95 -31.34 19.01
CA SER A 616 10.51 -31.07 19.16
C SER A 616 9.95 -31.69 20.43
N VAL A 617 10.28 -32.94 20.73
CA VAL A 617 9.82 -33.62 21.96
C VAL A 617 10.41 -33.00 23.20
N LYS A 618 11.69 -32.59 23.18
CA LYS A 618 12.30 -31.82 24.29
C LYS A 618 11.56 -30.52 24.54
N ALA A 619 11.23 -29.80 23.48
CA ALA A 619 10.46 -28.56 23.59
C ALA A 619 9.07 -28.78 24.18
N TYR A 620 8.38 -29.82 23.74
CA TYR A 620 7.05 -30.18 24.23
C TYR A 620 7.07 -30.60 25.71
N VAL A 621 8.00 -31.48 26.11
CA VAL A 621 8.17 -31.89 27.51
C VAL A 621 8.52 -30.72 28.42
N ALA A 622 9.34 -29.77 27.94
CA ALA A 622 9.65 -28.57 28.69
C ALA A 622 8.39 -27.67 28.89
N ALA A 623 7.54 -27.52 27.88
CA ALA A 623 6.28 -26.80 28.00
C ALA A 623 5.30 -27.47 28.94
N VAL A 624 5.18 -28.80 28.84
CA VAL A 624 4.35 -29.64 29.72
C VAL A 624 4.82 -29.57 31.19
N ASN A 625 6.12 -29.62 31.45
CA ASN A 625 6.65 -29.44 32.81
C ASN A 625 6.23 -28.11 33.42
N LYS A 626 6.29 -27.04 32.68
CA LYS A 626 5.83 -25.73 33.12
C LYS A 626 4.33 -25.71 33.41
N MET A 627 3.54 -26.34 32.54
CA MET A 627 2.09 -26.47 32.74
C MET A 627 1.77 -27.25 34.03
N LEU A 628 2.44 -28.36 34.25
CA LEU A 628 2.23 -29.21 35.44
C LEU A 628 2.73 -28.59 36.75
N SER A 629 3.79 -27.77 36.66
CA SER A 629 4.31 -27.01 37.81
C SER A 629 3.44 -25.83 38.19
N PHE A 630 2.50 -25.47 37.34
CA PHE A 630 1.56 -24.38 37.62
C PHE A 630 0.53 -24.84 38.64
N LYS A 631 0.60 -24.32 39.86
CA LYS A 631 -0.42 -24.49 40.91
C LYS A 631 -1.27 -23.23 40.92
N ASP A 632 -2.59 -23.39 40.89
CA ASP A 632 -3.52 -22.28 41.12
C ASP A 632 -3.18 -21.62 42.47
N THR A 633 -2.69 -20.36 42.43
CA THR A 633 -2.46 -19.55 43.63
C THR A 633 -3.68 -18.63 43.86
#